data_e4011755dcfb7c4a708503a52575b37a
#
_entry.id   e4011755dcfb7c4a708503a52575b37a
#
_cell.length_a   1.000
_cell.length_b   1.000
_cell.length_c   1.000
_cell.angle_alpha   90.00
_cell.angle_beta   90.00
_cell.angle_gamma   90.00
#
_symmetry.space_group_name_H-M   'P 1'
#
loop_
_entity.id
_entity.type
_entity.pdbx_description
1 polymer ?
#
loop_
_entity_poly.entity_id
_entity_poly.type
_entity_poly.pdbx_seq_one_letter_code
_entity_poly.pdbx_strand_id
1 'polypeptide(L)'
;MIGKKQEPQPQQEQPQLSKEEYAAMKQAEREEVWSRVNAQADSVFKDDESMKGFLNFMANCTPQSTRNLLILYEQNPEITHPRTFDKWKEAGRSIRSGEKGYTFFAEQEYEKDGSKANGYTITKAYDISQTRGPQPLPPQKYLPEEIIAAMVEQSPVQLAISDQLPQGVQAQYVPKQRTIFVRNGMDETATICAIAREQAHASFDAVGSGYYRQAYAAQAYCAAYVAAQKFGLDASVFQFDKVCHSCAQLTPEEKRGFIGDVKRAAYSINRDVQRSFRDLEQAIQPDEFSVAAPKPAKASKAKTEKEPER
;
A
#
# COMPACT_ATOMS: atom_id res chain seq x y z
N MET A 1 -27.56 -51.06 -40.01
CA MET A 1 -27.08 -49.65 -40.21
C MET A 1 -25.82 -49.49 -39.40
N ILE A 2 -24.70 -49.43 -40.11
CA ILE A 2 -23.36 -49.33 -39.50
C ILE A 2 -23.05 -47.86 -39.25
N GLY A 3 -22.93 -47.46 -37.98
CA GLY A 3 -22.59 -46.11 -37.60
C GLY A 3 -21.14 -45.75 -37.98
N LYS A 4 -20.96 -44.71 -38.81
CA LYS A 4 -19.65 -44.15 -39.13
C LYS A 4 -19.06 -43.52 -37.89
N LYS A 5 -17.92 -44.05 -37.41
CA LYS A 5 -17.04 -43.36 -36.46
C LYS A 5 -16.51 -42.10 -37.15
N GLN A 6 -16.79 -40.92 -36.55
CA GLN A 6 -16.10 -39.67 -36.91
C GLN A 6 -14.63 -39.78 -36.46
N GLU A 7 -13.72 -39.60 -37.39
CA GLU A 7 -12.30 -39.42 -37.07
C GLU A 7 -12.08 -38.11 -36.31
N PRO A 8 -11.21 -38.09 -35.29
CA PRO A 8 -10.87 -36.84 -34.58
C PRO A 8 -10.14 -35.89 -35.53
N GLN A 9 -10.65 -34.67 -35.63
CA GLN A 9 -9.96 -33.62 -36.37
C GLN A 9 -8.59 -33.34 -35.73
N PRO A 10 -7.52 -33.11 -36.52
CA PRO A 10 -6.21 -32.78 -36.00
C PRO A 10 -6.28 -31.45 -35.25
N GLN A 11 -5.91 -31.46 -33.97
CA GLN A 11 -5.68 -30.27 -33.20
C GLN A 11 -4.55 -29.50 -33.91
N GLN A 12 -4.83 -28.29 -34.36
CA GLN A 12 -3.81 -27.38 -34.87
C GLN A 12 -2.84 -27.07 -33.71
N GLU A 13 -1.65 -27.63 -33.77
CA GLU A 13 -0.54 -27.29 -32.89
C GLU A 13 -0.25 -25.81 -33.12
N GLN A 14 -0.45 -25.00 -32.09
CA GLN A 14 0.00 -23.60 -32.11
C GLN A 14 1.53 -23.60 -32.25
N PRO A 15 2.11 -22.84 -33.18
CA PRO A 15 3.55 -22.81 -33.38
C PRO A 15 4.22 -22.41 -32.07
N GLN A 16 5.08 -23.27 -31.55
CA GLN A 16 5.90 -22.95 -30.38
C GLN A 16 6.92 -21.90 -30.81
N LEU A 17 6.83 -20.71 -30.23
CA LEU A 17 7.78 -19.62 -30.41
C LEU A 17 9.19 -20.09 -30.01
N SER A 18 10.20 -19.72 -30.78
CA SER A 18 11.60 -19.88 -30.39
C SER A 18 11.90 -19.13 -29.11
N LYS A 19 12.97 -19.47 -28.41
CA LYS A 19 13.39 -18.75 -27.19
C LYS A 19 13.65 -17.24 -27.46
N GLU A 20 14.16 -16.92 -28.63
CA GLU A 20 14.45 -15.55 -29.08
C GLU A 20 13.16 -14.77 -29.35
N GLU A 21 12.21 -15.36 -30.07
CA GLU A 21 10.89 -14.78 -30.33
C GLU A 21 10.11 -14.56 -29.04
N TYR A 22 10.14 -15.53 -28.11
CA TYR A 22 9.52 -15.40 -26.80
C TYR A 22 10.16 -14.28 -25.98
N ALA A 23 11.50 -14.15 -25.98
CA ALA A 23 12.21 -13.08 -25.30
C ALA A 23 11.88 -11.70 -25.89
N ALA A 24 11.82 -11.59 -27.22
CA ALA A 24 11.44 -10.35 -27.91
C ALA A 24 9.98 -9.97 -27.60
N MET A 25 9.05 -10.92 -27.59
CA MET A 25 7.66 -10.68 -27.21
C MET A 25 7.55 -10.18 -25.77
N LYS A 26 8.28 -10.79 -24.83
CA LYS A 26 8.29 -10.35 -23.42
C LYS A 26 8.93 -8.98 -23.23
N GLN A 27 9.91 -8.65 -24.03
CA GLN A 27 10.51 -7.31 -24.04
C GLN A 27 9.51 -6.26 -24.53
N ALA A 28 8.83 -6.51 -25.64
CA ALA A 28 7.81 -5.64 -26.19
C ALA A 28 6.64 -5.43 -25.19
N GLU A 29 6.18 -6.49 -24.54
CA GLU A 29 5.16 -6.41 -23.48
C GLU A 29 5.60 -5.49 -22.32
N ARG A 30 6.86 -5.58 -21.90
CA ARG A 30 7.42 -4.70 -20.86
C ARG A 30 7.45 -3.24 -21.30
N GLU A 31 7.90 -2.97 -22.50
CA GLU A 31 8.00 -1.61 -23.05
C GLU A 31 6.60 -0.98 -23.17
N GLU A 32 5.62 -1.73 -23.64
CA GLU A 32 4.22 -1.29 -23.71
C GLU A 32 3.68 -0.92 -22.33
N VAL A 33 3.82 -1.82 -21.34
CA VAL A 33 3.31 -1.57 -19.98
C VAL A 33 4.03 -0.39 -19.32
N TRP A 34 5.33 -0.23 -19.54
CA TRP A 34 6.07 0.93 -19.05
C TRP A 34 5.63 2.24 -19.74
N SER A 35 5.34 2.21 -21.03
CA SER A 35 4.77 3.37 -21.74
C SER A 35 3.45 3.81 -21.12
N ARG A 36 2.56 2.86 -20.78
CA ARG A 36 1.29 3.13 -20.11
C ARG A 36 1.49 3.70 -18.70
N VAL A 37 2.44 3.16 -17.91
CA VAL A 37 2.81 3.69 -16.59
C VAL A 37 3.29 5.14 -16.69
N ASN A 38 4.10 5.47 -17.71
CA ASN A 38 4.59 6.82 -17.94
C ASN A 38 3.48 7.78 -18.36
N ALA A 39 2.63 7.37 -19.28
CA ALA A 39 1.47 8.15 -19.73
C ALA A 39 0.50 8.42 -18.56
N GLN A 40 0.30 7.42 -17.68
CA GLN A 40 -0.52 7.61 -16.50
C GLN A 40 0.13 8.54 -15.47
N ALA A 41 1.45 8.48 -15.30
CA ALA A 41 2.17 9.45 -14.46
C ALA A 41 1.98 10.89 -14.97
N ASP A 42 2.00 11.12 -16.29
CA ASP A 42 1.72 12.44 -16.87
C ASP A 42 0.26 12.85 -16.64
N SER A 43 -0.68 11.93 -16.81
CA SER A 43 -2.11 12.19 -16.63
C SER A 43 -2.45 12.63 -15.20
N VAL A 44 -1.80 12.08 -14.18
CA VAL A 44 -2.01 12.45 -12.77
C VAL A 44 -1.73 13.94 -12.52
N PHE A 45 -0.73 14.52 -13.19
CA PHE A 45 -0.32 15.92 -13.01
C PHE A 45 -1.02 16.90 -13.97
N LYS A 46 -2.03 16.47 -14.69
CA LYS A 46 -2.71 17.28 -15.69
C LYS A 46 -3.47 18.46 -15.06
N ASP A 47 -4.23 18.20 -14.02
CA ASP A 47 -5.10 19.16 -13.31
C ASP A 47 -5.44 18.72 -11.89
N ASP A 48 -6.12 19.58 -11.14
CA ASP A 48 -6.55 19.34 -9.76
C ASP A 48 -7.39 18.05 -9.61
N GLU A 49 -8.32 17.82 -10.51
CA GLU A 49 -9.24 16.67 -10.46
C GLU A 49 -8.49 15.35 -10.71
N SER A 50 -7.61 15.33 -11.70
CA SER A 50 -6.76 14.18 -12.01
C SER A 50 -5.84 13.81 -10.84
N MET A 51 -5.24 14.80 -10.20
CA MET A 51 -4.40 14.61 -9.02
C MET A 51 -5.21 14.10 -7.84
N LYS A 52 -6.35 14.72 -7.53
CA LYS A 52 -7.26 14.27 -6.45
C LYS A 52 -7.72 12.83 -6.67
N GLY A 53 -8.16 12.51 -7.89
CA GLY A 53 -8.62 11.16 -8.22
C GLY A 53 -7.55 10.11 -7.95
N PHE A 54 -6.32 10.35 -8.39
CA PHE A 54 -5.20 9.43 -8.15
C PHE A 54 -4.80 9.33 -6.67
N LEU A 55 -4.75 10.45 -5.95
CA LEU A 55 -4.40 10.46 -4.52
C LEU A 55 -5.50 9.78 -3.67
N ASN A 56 -6.78 9.92 -4.04
CA ASN A 56 -7.87 9.16 -3.44
C ASN A 56 -7.72 7.66 -3.68
N PHE A 57 -7.40 7.26 -4.91
CA PHE A 57 -7.09 5.87 -5.22
C PHE A 57 -5.94 5.35 -4.35
N MET A 58 -4.85 6.11 -4.23
CA MET A 58 -3.70 5.75 -3.38
C MET A 58 -4.09 5.58 -1.91
N ALA A 59 -4.98 6.43 -1.38
CA ALA A 59 -5.48 6.34 -0.01
C ALA A 59 -6.32 5.08 0.22
N ASN A 60 -7.14 4.67 -0.75
CA ASN A 60 -8.09 3.57 -0.63
C ASN A 60 -7.51 2.21 -1.05
N CYS A 61 -6.51 2.20 -1.92
CA CYS A 61 -5.83 0.98 -2.35
C CYS A 61 -4.89 0.46 -1.25
N THR A 62 -4.84 -0.87 -1.08
CA THR A 62 -3.80 -1.49 -0.25
C THR A 62 -2.40 -1.14 -0.75
N PRO A 63 -1.39 -1.09 0.13
CA PRO A 63 -0.04 -0.67 -0.26
C PRO A 63 0.53 -1.42 -1.46
N GLN A 64 0.91 -0.66 -2.50
CA GLN A 64 1.47 -1.15 -3.74
C GLN A 64 2.75 -0.37 -4.11
N SER A 65 3.54 -0.90 -5.05
CA SER A 65 4.62 -0.14 -5.67
C SER A 65 4.05 1.03 -6.49
N THR A 66 4.83 2.10 -6.70
CA THR A 66 4.39 3.27 -7.49
C THR A 66 3.93 2.87 -8.89
N ARG A 67 4.67 1.99 -9.58
CA ARG A 67 4.28 1.48 -10.90
C ARG A 67 2.97 0.71 -10.88
N ASN A 68 2.72 -0.07 -9.82
CA ASN A 68 1.45 -0.79 -9.67
C ASN A 68 0.30 0.16 -9.37
N LEU A 69 0.47 1.18 -8.53
CA LEU A 69 -0.57 2.18 -8.32
C LEU A 69 -0.97 2.86 -9.64
N LEU A 70 0.01 3.26 -10.45
CA LEU A 70 -0.24 3.92 -11.75
C LEU A 70 -0.95 3.00 -12.72
N ILE A 71 -0.44 1.79 -12.95
CA ILE A 71 -1.03 0.87 -13.93
C ILE A 71 -2.38 0.30 -13.50
N LEU A 72 -2.63 0.17 -12.19
CA LEU A 72 -3.91 -0.26 -11.66
C LEU A 72 -4.95 0.86 -11.77
N TYR A 73 -4.58 2.09 -11.43
CA TYR A 73 -5.46 3.26 -11.54
C TYR A 73 -5.90 3.52 -12.99
N GLU A 74 -4.97 3.39 -13.94
CA GLU A 74 -5.28 3.50 -15.38
C GLU A 74 -6.32 2.46 -15.83
N GLN A 75 -6.27 1.24 -15.29
CA GLN A 75 -7.18 0.17 -15.67
C GLN A 75 -8.53 0.26 -14.95
N ASN A 76 -8.54 0.61 -13.68
CA ASN A 76 -9.76 0.78 -12.90
C ASN A 76 -9.49 1.55 -11.59
N PRO A 77 -9.99 2.78 -11.43
CA PRO A 77 -9.82 3.59 -10.22
C PRO A 77 -10.55 3.05 -8.98
N GLU A 78 -11.44 2.05 -9.13
CA GLU A 78 -12.20 1.45 -8.02
C GLU A 78 -11.49 0.26 -7.36
N ILE A 79 -10.29 -0.10 -7.81
CA ILE A 79 -9.49 -1.19 -7.22
C ILE A 79 -9.06 -0.80 -5.80
N THR A 80 -9.31 -1.69 -4.85
CA THR A 80 -8.93 -1.45 -3.44
C THR A 80 -7.91 -2.46 -2.91
N HIS A 81 -8.05 -3.74 -3.25
CA HIS A 81 -7.21 -4.83 -2.71
C HIS A 81 -6.71 -5.74 -3.83
N PRO A 82 -5.80 -5.25 -4.69
CA PRO A 82 -5.26 -6.06 -5.78
C PRO A 82 -4.26 -7.10 -5.25
N ARG A 83 -4.44 -8.36 -5.63
CA ARG A 83 -3.51 -9.47 -5.35
C ARG A 83 -3.45 -10.41 -6.55
N THR A 84 -2.33 -11.09 -6.70
CA THR A 84 -2.20 -12.19 -7.68
C THR A 84 -3.11 -13.35 -7.31
N PHE A 85 -3.34 -14.25 -8.27
CA PHE A 85 -4.14 -15.47 -8.06
C PHE A 85 -3.66 -16.28 -6.85
N ASP A 86 -2.35 -16.52 -6.76
CA ASP A 86 -1.76 -17.30 -5.68
C ASP A 86 -1.95 -16.63 -4.31
N LYS A 87 -1.80 -15.30 -4.24
CA LYS A 87 -2.02 -14.54 -3.01
C LYS A 87 -3.49 -14.54 -2.57
N TRP A 88 -4.44 -14.61 -3.49
CA TRP A 88 -5.84 -14.80 -3.15
C TRP A 88 -6.12 -16.21 -2.65
N LYS A 89 -5.52 -17.23 -3.26
CA LYS A 89 -5.61 -18.62 -2.83
C LYS A 89 -5.03 -18.81 -1.43
N GLU A 90 -3.85 -18.23 -1.13
CA GLU A 90 -3.25 -18.20 0.21
C GLU A 90 -4.18 -17.53 1.25
N ALA A 91 -4.92 -16.50 0.86
CA ALA A 91 -5.91 -15.83 1.70
C ALA A 91 -7.25 -16.57 1.81
N GLY A 92 -7.37 -17.80 1.31
CA GLY A 92 -8.59 -18.59 1.34
C GLY A 92 -9.71 -18.06 0.42
N ARG A 93 -9.37 -17.26 -0.60
CA ARG A 93 -10.33 -16.71 -1.55
C ARG A 93 -10.09 -17.27 -2.96
N SER A 94 -11.16 -17.34 -3.74
CA SER A 94 -11.13 -17.78 -5.14
C SER A 94 -11.60 -16.68 -6.08
N ILE A 95 -10.97 -16.59 -7.26
CA ILE A 95 -11.41 -15.69 -8.33
C ILE A 95 -12.74 -16.20 -8.89
N ARG A 96 -13.68 -15.32 -9.14
CA ARG A 96 -14.95 -15.68 -9.79
C ARG A 96 -14.71 -16.08 -11.24
N SER A 97 -15.46 -17.03 -11.73
CA SER A 97 -15.39 -17.46 -13.14
C SER A 97 -15.71 -16.28 -14.07
N GLY A 98 -14.93 -16.15 -15.15
CA GLY A 98 -15.10 -15.09 -16.15
C GLY A 98 -14.43 -13.76 -15.82
N GLU A 99 -13.87 -13.56 -14.64
CA GLU A 99 -13.16 -12.33 -14.29
C GLU A 99 -11.86 -12.17 -15.08
N LYS A 100 -11.63 -10.93 -15.53
CA LYS A 100 -10.39 -10.55 -16.22
C LYS A 100 -9.44 -9.87 -15.24
N GLY A 101 -8.22 -10.39 -15.11
CA GLY A 101 -7.20 -9.82 -14.24
C GLY A 101 -6.60 -8.55 -14.82
N TYR A 102 -6.25 -7.62 -13.94
CA TYR A 102 -5.55 -6.39 -14.25
C TYR A 102 -4.06 -6.65 -14.46
N THR A 103 -3.43 -5.90 -15.36
CA THR A 103 -1.98 -5.93 -15.57
C THR A 103 -1.27 -5.47 -14.30
N PHE A 104 -0.26 -6.23 -13.86
CA PHE A 104 0.38 -6.05 -12.57
C PHE A 104 1.85 -6.46 -12.62
N PHE A 105 2.72 -5.73 -11.92
CA PHE A 105 4.12 -6.08 -11.75
C PHE A 105 4.28 -6.90 -10.45
N ALA A 106 4.54 -8.19 -10.59
CA ALA A 106 4.89 -9.05 -9.46
C ALA A 106 6.40 -9.12 -9.26
N GLU A 107 6.84 -9.15 -8.01
CA GLU A 107 8.24 -9.41 -7.68
C GLU A 107 8.60 -10.83 -8.05
N GLN A 108 9.79 -11.01 -8.61
CA GLN A 108 10.34 -12.29 -9.00
C GLN A 108 11.80 -12.36 -8.63
N GLU A 109 12.17 -13.38 -7.86
CA GLU A 109 13.57 -13.75 -7.70
C GLU A 109 14.05 -14.49 -8.95
N TYR A 110 15.24 -14.16 -9.42
CA TYR A 110 15.92 -14.88 -10.50
C TYR A 110 17.40 -14.98 -10.20
N GLU A 111 18.04 -15.99 -10.80
CA GLU A 111 19.48 -16.17 -10.67
C GLU A 111 20.19 -15.42 -11.80
N LYS A 112 21.18 -14.59 -11.43
CA LYS A 112 22.06 -13.89 -12.36
C LYS A 112 23.51 -14.07 -11.89
N ASP A 113 24.33 -14.62 -12.76
CA ASP A 113 25.77 -14.83 -12.51
C ASP A 113 26.04 -15.60 -11.19
N GLY A 114 25.20 -16.61 -10.87
CA GLY A 114 25.30 -17.41 -9.65
C GLY A 114 24.82 -16.71 -8.38
N SER A 115 24.24 -15.52 -8.49
CA SER A 115 23.68 -14.75 -7.37
C SER A 115 22.18 -14.55 -7.53
N LYS A 116 21.45 -14.59 -6.41
CA LYS A 116 20.02 -14.23 -6.41
C LYS A 116 19.84 -12.74 -6.68
N ALA A 117 19.03 -12.40 -7.65
CA ALA A 117 18.65 -11.03 -7.99
C ALA A 117 17.14 -10.90 -7.95
N ASN A 118 16.66 -9.73 -7.54
CA ASN A 118 15.24 -9.40 -7.54
C ASN A 118 14.89 -8.63 -8.80
N GLY A 119 13.81 -9.03 -9.43
CA GLY A 119 13.26 -8.38 -10.61
C GLY A 119 11.74 -8.36 -10.58
N TYR A 120 11.15 -8.11 -11.75
CA TYR A 120 9.71 -8.04 -11.88
C TYR A 120 9.27 -8.76 -13.14
N THR A 121 8.17 -9.48 -13.00
CA THR A 121 7.43 -10.03 -14.13
C THR A 121 6.08 -9.34 -14.27
N ILE A 122 5.59 -9.22 -15.51
CA ILE A 122 4.24 -8.76 -15.77
C ILE A 122 3.31 -9.96 -15.63
N THR A 123 2.29 -9.80 -14.80
CA THR A 123 1.30 -10.84 -14.51
C THR A 123 -0.09 -10.21 -14.37
N LYS A 124 -1.04 -10.99 -13.89
CA LYS A 124 -2.41 -10.53 -13.59
C LYS A 124 -2.65 -10.48 -12.09
N ALA A 125 -3.22 -9.36 -11.64
CA ALA A 125 -3.82 -9.23 -10.31
C ALA A 125 -5.34 -9.15 -10.43
N TYR A 126 -6.02 -9.48 -9.37
CA TYR A 126 -7.47 -9.41 -9.24
C TYR A 126 -7.81 -8.59 -8.00
N ASP A 127 -8.81 -7.73 -8.10
CA ASP A 127 -9.30 -7.02 -6.93
C ASP A 127 -10.18 -7.92 -6.05
N ILE A 128 -10.32 -7.57 -4.79
CA ILE A 128 -11.18 -8.29 -3.85
C ILE A 128 -12.63 -8.41 -4.36
N SER A 129 -13.13 -7.39 -5.04
CA SER A 129 -14.45 -7.37 -5.67
C SER A 129 -14.65 -8.46 -6.71
N GLN A 130 -13.56 -9.00 -7.29
CA GLN A 130 -13.57 -10.09 -8.27
C GLN A 130 -13.45 -11.48 -7.62
N THR A 131 -13.48 -11.55 -6.29
CA THR A 131 -13.24 -12.81 -5.57
C THR A 131 -14.44 -13.25 -4.73
N ARG A 132 -14.44 -14.53 -4.32
CA ARG A 132 -15.36 -15.13 -3.34
C ARG A 132 -14.55 -15.69 -2.17
N GLY A 133 -15.07 -15.58 -0.96
CA GLY A 133 -14.44 -16.08 0.25
C GLY A 133 -14.72 -15.20 1.46
N PRO A 134 -14.02 -15.39 2.59
CA PRO A 134 -14.20 -14.59 3.79
C PRO A 134 -14.05 -13.10 3.49
N GLN A 135 -14.98 -12.29 3.99
CA GLN A 135 -14.88 -10.83 3.86
C GLN A 135 -13.82 -10.31 4.83
N PRO A 136 -13.00 -9.33 4.41
CA PRO A 136 -12.15 -8.63 5.34
C PRO A 136 -13.01 -7.88 6.35
N LEU A 137 -12.48 -7.68 7.54
CA LEU A 137 -13.12 -6.80 8.51
C LEU A 137 -13.25 -5.40 7.89
N PRO A 138 -14.38 -4.71 8.15
CA PRO A 138 -14.52 -3.32 7.71
C PRO A 138 -13.40 -2.49 8.32
N PRO A 139 -12.92 -1.44 7.63
CA PRO A 139 -11.92 -0.55 8.20
C PRO A 139 -12.48 0.08 9.48
N GLN A 140 -11.70 0.03 10.54
CA GLN A 140 -12.06 0.67 11.80
C GLN A 140 -12.03 2.19 11.62
N LYS A 141 -13.05 2.86 12.14
CA LYS A 141 -13.09 4.32 12.16
C LYS A 141 -12.64 4.78 13.55
N TYR A 142 -11.70 5.69 13.55
CA TYR A 142 -11.15 6.31 14.74
C TYR A 142 -11.66 7.74 14.87
N LEU A 143 -11.80 8.22 16.10
CA LEU A 143 -12.13 9.60 16.36
C LEU A 143 -10.92 10.50 16.06
N PRO A 144 -11.12 11.75 15.62
CA PRO A 144 -10.01 12.65 15.31
C PRO A 144 -9.01 12.83 16.47
N GLU A 145 -9.49 12.92 17.71
CA GLU A 145 -8.63 13.00 18.90
C GLU A 145 -7.78 11.74 19.12
N GLU A 146 -8.31 10.55 18.82
CA GLU A 146 -7.56 9.30 18.87
C GLU A 146 -6.45 9.27 17.81
N ILE A 147 -6.76 9.78 16.60
CA ILE A 147 -5.77 9.91 15.53
C ILE A 147 -4.65 10.86 15.93
N ILE A 148 -4.98 12.02 16.51
CA ILE A 148 -3.98 12.99 17.01
C ILE A 148 -3.10 12.33 18.08
N ALA A 149 -3.69 11.66 19.06
CA ALA A 149 -2.95 10.96 20.11
C ALA A 149 -1.98 9.94 19.52
N ALA A 150 -2.43 9.10 18.58
CA ALA A 150 -1.61 8.12 17.88
C ALA A 150 -0.47 8.78 17.07
N MET A 151 -0.75 9.88 16.37
CA MET A 151 0.26 10.64 15.62
C MET A 151 1.33 11.25 16.55
N VAL A 152 0.95 11.68 17.75
CA VAL A 152 1.89 12.20 18.76
C VAL A 152 2.75 11.06 19.31
N GLU A 153 2.13 9.97 19.74
CA GLU A 153 2.80 8.80 20.34
C GLU A 153 3.83 8.17 19.39
N GLN A 154 3.45 7.96 18.13
CA GLN A 154 4.27 7.26 17.15
C GLN A 154 5.14 8.20 16.30
N SER A 155 5.18 9.48 16.63
CA SER A 155 5.95 10.44 15.83
C SER A 155 7.46 10.15 15.89
N PRO A 156 8.16 10.12 14.74
CA PRO A 156 9.61 9.93 14.70
C PRO A 156 10.41 11.14 15.20
N VAL A 157 9.72 12.25 15.46
CA VAL A 157 10.28 13.52 15.95
C VAL A 157 9.40 14.10 17.06
N GLN A 158 9.93 15.03 17.85
CA GLN A 158 9.16 15.66 18.91
C GLN A 158 8.03 16.52 18.34
N LEU A 159 6.90 16.58 19.05
CA LEU A 159 5.83 17.55 18.81
C LEU A 159 5.72 18.49 20.00
N ALA A 160 5.54 19.77 19.70
CA ALA A 160 5.35 20.80 20.71
C ALA A 160 4.28 21.81 20.25
N ILE A 161 3.44 22.26 21.16
CA ILE A 161 2.51 23.35 20.89
C ILE A 161 3.27 24.67 20.92
N SER A 162 2.99 25.57 19.98
CA SER A 162 3.60 26.90 19.91
C SER A 162 2.62 27.96 19.42
N ASP A 163 2.53 29.03 20.19
CA ASP A 163 1.81 30.26 19.81
C ASP A 163 2.69 31.26 19.03
N GLN A 164 4.00 30.93 18.86
CA GLN A 164 4.97 31.80 18.20
C GLN A 164 5.16 31.52 16.72
N LEU A 165 4.35 30.61 16.14
CA LEU A 165 4.40 30.35 14.71
C LEU A 165 3.98 31.57 13.90
N PRO A 166 4.61 31.84 12.74
CA PRO A 166 4.22 32.95 11.87
C PRO A 166 2.72 32.90 11.51
N GLN A 167 2.14 34.06 11.24
CA GLN A 167 0.73 34.16 10.86
C GLN A 167 0.43 33.26 9.66
N GLY A 168 -0.65 32.47 9.71
CA GLY A 168 -1.05 31.53 8.67
C GLY A 168 -0.29 30.20 8.66
N VAL A 169 0.76 30.04 9.47
CA VAL A 169 1.47 28.76 9.61
C VAL A 169 0.79 27.92 10.69
N GLN A 170 0.24 26.78 10.30
CA GLN A 170 -0.47 25.84 11.18
C GLN A 170 0.47 24.94 11.98
N ALA A 171 1.52 24.44 11.31
CA ALA A 171 2.59 23.68 11.95
C ALA A 171 3.89 23.86 11.16
N GLN A 172 5.03 23.59 11.80
CA GLN A 172 6.35 23.69 11.18
C GLN A 172 7.33 22.69 11.77
N TYR A 173 7.89 21.84 10.92
CA TYR A 173 9.04 21.02 11.26
C TYR A 173 10.32 21.84 11.22
N VAL A 174 11.11 21.77 12.30
CA VAL A 174 12.41 22.43 12.44
C VAL A 174 13.51 21.36 12.47
N PRO A 175 14.27 21.14 11.38
CA PRO A 175 15.25 20.06 11.27
C PRO A 175 16.30 20.05 12.39
N LYS A 176 16.86 21.23 12.70
CA LYS A 176 17.92 21.36 13.74
C LYS A 176 17.46 20.88 15.13
N GLN A 177 16.17 21.01 15.42
CA GLN A 177 15.59 20.62 16.72
C GLN A 177 14.92 19.25 16.65
N ARG A 178 14.76 18.69 15.45
CA ARG A 178 13.95 17.49 15.19
C ARG A 178 12.57 17.58 15.84
N THR A 179 11.94 18.76 15.73
CA THR A 179 10.68 19.06 16.41
C THR A 179 9.67 19.65 15.42
N ILE A 180 8.43 19.19 15.50
CA ILE A 180 7.29 19.77 14.83
C ILE A 180 6.58 20.70 15.84
N PHE A 181 6.55 21.99 15.56
CA PHE A 181 5.76 22.94 16.31
C PHE A 181 4.37 23.03 15.70
N VAL A 182 3.33 22.92 16.52
CA VAL A 182 1.93 22.91 16.10
C VAL A 182 1.23 24.09 16.75
N ARG A 183 0.45 24.86 15.95
CA ARG A 183 -0.33 25.99 16.44
C ARG A 183 -1.43 25.51 17.39
N ASN A 184 -1.60 26.23 18.48
CA ASN A 184 -2.68 25.99 19.44
C ASN A 184 -4.04 26.44 18.88
N GLY A 185 -5.13 25.76 19.31
CA GLY A 185 -6.51 26.20 19.07
C GLY A 185 -7.04 25.93 17.64
N MET A 186 -6.40 25.08 16.85
CA MET A 186 -6.96 24.58 15.59
C MET A 186 -8.01 23.50 15.87
N ASP A 187 -8.95 23.31 14.92
CA ASP A 187 -9.81 22.13 14.94
C ASP A 187 -9.00 20.85 14.69
N GLU A 188 -9.59 19.70 15.00
CA GLU A 188 -8.90 18.41 14.94
C GLU A 188 -8.48 18.05 13.52
N THR A 189 -9.32 18.26 12.51
CA THR A 189 -9.01 17.98 11.11
C THR A 189 -7.84 18.81 10.62
N ALA A 190 -7.84 20.11 10.89
CA ALA A 190 -6.74 21.00 10.55
C ALA A 190 -5.44 20.59 11.28
N THR A 191 -5.55 20.17 12.55
CA THR A 191 -4.43 19.69 13.35
C THR A 191 -3.82 18.42 12.75
N ILE A 192 -4.63 17.42 12.41
CA ILE A 192 -4.18 16.17 11.78
C ILE A 192 -3.48 16.46 10.45
N CYS A 193 -4.11 17.27 9.59
CA CYS A 193 -3.54 17.63 8.28
C CYS A 193 -2.20 18.39 8.43
N ALA A 194 -2.12 19.29 9.39
CA ALA A 194 -0.89 20.05 9.66
C ALA A 194 0.23 19.14 10.18
N ILE A 195 -0.06 18.28 11.16
CA ILE A 195 0.90 17.31 11.68
C ILE A 195 1.34 16.35 10.57
N ALA A 196 0.42 15.77 9.79
CA ALA A 196 0.74 14.86 8.70
C ALA A 196 1.69 15.49 7.67
N ARG A 197 1.46 16.76 7.29
CA ARG A 197 2.35 17.50 6.39
C ARG A 197 3.75 17.65 6.97
N GLU A 198 3.85 17.98 8.25
CA GLU A 198 5.15 18.19 8.88
C GLU A 198 5.87 16.87 9.20
N GLN A 199 5.15 15.79 9.49
CA GLN A 199 5.72 14.43 9.56
C GLN A 199 6.26 13.96 8.21
N ALA A 200 5.59 14.30 7.10
CA ALA A 200 6.13 14.06 5.76
C ALA A 200 7.45 14.81 5.55
N HIS A 201 7.53 16.09 5.92
CA HIS A 201 8.78 16.86 5.89
C HIS A 201 9.89 16.21 6.74
N ALA A 202 9.57 15.77 7.96
CA ALA A 202 10.51 15.07 8.82
C ALA A 202 11.00 13.75 8.21
N SER A 203 10.13 13.03 7.50
CA SER A 203 10.50 11.79 6.80
C SER A 203 11.44 12.04 5.62
N PHE A 204 11.29 13.15 4.89
CA PHE A 204 12.19 13.53 3.80
C PHE A 204 13.56 13.96 4.31
N ASP A 205 13.62 14.67 5.44
CA ASP A 205 14.87 15.05 6.11
C ASP A 205 15.64 13.82 6.61
N ALA A 206 14.94 12.78 7.06
CA ALA A 206 15.56 11.55 7.56
C ALA A 206 16.22 10.68 6.47
N VAL A 207 15.85 10.83 5.20
CA VAL A 207 16.32 9.96 4.09
C VAL A 207 17.71 10.36 3.59
N GLY A 208 18.18 11.59 3.82
CA GLY A 208 19.52 11.95 3.33
C GLY A 208 19.96 13.37 3.56
N SER A 209 21.25 13.60 3.30
CA SER A 209 21.86 14.94 3.29
C SER A 209 21.26 15.79 2.17
N GLY A 210 20.80 16.99 2.50
CA GLY A 210 20.34 17.95 1.51
C GLY A 210 18.82 18.20 1.53
N TYR A 211 18.14 17.85 2.62
CA TYR A 211 16.75 18.23 2.78
C TYR A 211 16.58 19.76 2.67
N TYR A 212 15.69 20.16 1.80
CA TYR A 212 15.29 21.55 1.60
C TYR A 212 13.77 21.63 1.53
N ARG A 213 13.17 22.34 2.48
CA ARG A 213 11.72 22.34 2.69
C ARG A 213 10.92 22.63 1.40
N GLN A 214 11.35 23.62 0.62
CA GLN A 214 10.64 24.03 -0.59
C GLN A 214 10.66 22.96 -1.67
N ALA A 215 11.72 22.17 -1.76
CA ALA A 215 11.82 21.08 -2.74
C ALA A 215 10.80 19.96 -2.48
N TYR A 216 10.38 19.77 -1.24
CA TYR A 216 9.45 18.71 -0.83
C TYR A 216 8.08 19.24 -0.40
N ALA A 217 7.81 20.54 -0.56
CA ALA A 217 6.56 21.15 -0.09
C ALA A 217 5.32 20.55 -0.77
N ALA A 218 5.40 20.31 -2.08
CA ALA A 218 4.32 19.71 -2.86
C ALA A 218 4.08 18.24 -2.46
N GLN A 219 5.15 17.45 -2.30
CA GLN A 219 5.05 16.06 -1.86
C GLN A 219 4.47 15.95 -0.45
N ALA A 220 4.91 16.81 0.49
CA ALA A 220 4.39 16.84 1.85
C ALA A 220 2.89 17.22 1.88
N TYR A 221 2.48 18.17 1.04
CA TYR A 221 1.08 18.56 0.88
C TYR A 221 0.21 17.40 0.35
N CYS A 222 0.67 16.71 -0.69
CA CYS A 222 -0.01 15.53 -1.22
C CYS A 222 -0.06 14.38 -0.20
N ALA A 223 1.01 14.16 0.57
CA ALA A 223 1.05 13.12 1.60
C ALA A 223 0.05 13.40 2.73
N ALA A 224 -0.11 14.66 3.15
CA ALA A 224 -1.12 15.06 4.12
C ALA A 224 -2.54 14.80 3.62
N TYR A 225 -2.80 15.07 2.34
CA TYR A 225 -4.09 14.75 1.72
C TYR A 225 -4.39 13.24 1.73
N VAL A 226 -3.42 12.42 1.31
CA VAL A 226 -3.58 10.95 1.32
C VAL A 226 -3.83 10.44 2.74
N ALA A 227 -3.15 10.98 3.74
CA ALA A 227 -3.39 10.62 5.14
C ALA A 227 -4.79 11.04 5.60
N ALA A 228 -5.23 12.28 5.30
CA ALA A 228 -6.57 12.75 5.62
C ALA A 228 -7.66 11.88 5.01
N GLN A 229 -7.54 11.55 3.72
CA GLN A 229 -8.46 10.64 3.02
C GLN A 229 -8.47 9.24 3.65
N LYS A 230 -7.30 8.72 4.02
CA LYS A 230 -7.19 7.41 4.67
C LYS A 230 -7.88 7.35 6.02
N PHE A 231 -7.86 8.45 6.77
CA PHE A 231 -8.55 8.57 8.05
C PHE A 231 -10.03 8.97 7.91
N GLY A 232 -10.52 9.20 6.69
CA GLY A 232 -11.91 9.59 6.42
C GLY A 232 -12.24 11.01 6.85
N LEU A 233 -11.25 11.90 6.88
CA LEU A 233 -11.41 13.31 7.23
C LEU A 233 -11.86 14.15 6.02
N ASP A 234 -12.50 15.28 6.29
CA ASP A 234 -12.80 16.25 5.24
C ASP A 234 -11.50 16.89 4.71
N ALA A 235 -11.19 16.57 3.46
CA ALA A 235 -10.04 17.08 2.73
C ALA A 235 -10.43 18.04 1.59
N SER A 236 -11.63 18.63 1.63
CA SER A 236 -12.16 19.54 0.61
C SER A 236 -11.34 20.81 0.44
N VAL A 237 -10.60 21.22 1.50
CA VAL A 237 -9.72 22.40 1.49
C VAL A 237 -8.47 22.24 0.62
N PHE A 238 -8.12 21.00 0.23
CA PHE A 238 -6.93 20.76 -0.59
C PHE A 238 -7.20 21.07 -2.05
N GLN A 239 -6.25 21.80 -2.68
CA GLN A 239 -6.26 22.17 -4.09
C GLN A 239 -4.88 21.91 -4.69
N PHE A 240 -4.83 21.28 -5.86
CA PHE A 240 -3.59 20.79 -6.46
C PHE A 240 -3.15 21.53 -7.73
N ASP A 241 -3.88 22.56 -8.19
CA ASP A 241 -3.49 23.33 -9.37
C ASP A 241 -2.04 23.85 -9.29
N LYS A 242 -1.64 24.36 -8.13
CA LYS A 242 -0.26 24.84 -7.92
C LYS A 242 0.74 23.69 -7.96
N VAL A 243 0.39 22.53 -7.43
CA VAL A 243 1.25 21.32 -7.50
C VAL A 243 1.39 20.87 -8.95
N CYS A 244 0.28 20.73 -9.68
CA CYS A 244 0.26 20.34 -11.09
C CYS A 244 1.10 21.33 -11.93
N HIS A 245 0.90 22.63 -11.73
CA HIS A 245 1.65 23.66 -12.45
C HIS A 245 3.16 23.58 -12.14
N SER A 246 3.56 23.41 -10.88
CA SER A 246 4.98 23.30 -10.50
C SER A 246 5.66 22.05 -11.04
N CYS A 247 4.89 21.00 -11.31
CA CYS A 247 5.38 19.72 -11.83
C CYS A 247 5.18 19.56 -13.35
N ALA A 248 4.68 20.56 -14.05
CA ALA A 248 4.33 20.47 -15.48
C ALA A 248 5.51 20.10 -16.37
N GLN A 249 6.73 20.53 -16.02
CA GLN A 249 7.95 20.30 -16.79
C GLN A 249 8.72 19.04 -16.36
N LEU A 250 8.26 18.34 -15.34
CA LEU A 250 8.90 17.10 -14.91
C LEU A 250 8.71 15.99 -15.95
N THR A 251 9.76 15.22 -16.15
CA THR A 251 9.71 13.99 -16.95
C THR A 251 8.81 12.95 -16.28
N PRO A 252 8.29 11.95 -17.01
CA PRO A 252 7.52 10.85 -16.42
C PRO A 252 8.28 10.12 -15.31
N GLU A 253 9.60 10.01 -15.40
CA GLU A 253 10.43 9.42 -14.36
C GLU A 253 10.44 10.24 -13.08
N GLU A 254 10.62 11.56 -13.17
CA GLU A 254 10.59 12.49 -12.05
C GLU A 254 9.20 12.53 -11.41
N LYS A 255 8.11 12.50 -12.20
CA LYS A 255 6.73 12.38 -11.72
C LYS A 255 6.52 11.08 -10.95
N ARG A 256 7.03 9.95 -11.43
CA ARG A 256 7.00 8.68 -10.68
C ARG A 256 7.79 8.77 -9.38
N GLY A 257 8.93 9.45 -9.38
CA GLY A 257 9.72 9.76 -8.18
C GLY A 257 8.91 10.55 -7.16
N PHE A 258 8.28 11.65 -7.61
CA PHE A 258 7.38 12.47 -6.79
C PHE A 258 6.25 11.62 -6.16
N ILE A 259 5.54 10.82 -6.95
CA ILE A 259 4.49 9.91 -6.46
C ILE A 259 5.06 8.91 -5.45
N GLY A 260 6.27 8.41 -5.69
CA GLY A 260 6.99 7.51 -4.78
C GLY A 260 7.27 8.14 -3.41
N ASP A 261 7.65 9.41 -3.40
CA ASP A 261 7.88 10.19 -2.17
C ASP A 261 6.58 10.42 -1.40
N VAL A 262 5.52 10.87 -2.09
CA VAL A 262 4.18 11.02 -1.50
C VAL A 262 3.71 9.72 -0.85
N LYS A 263 3.79 8.63 -1.62
CA LYS A 263 3.41 7.29 -1.14
C LYS A 263 4.19 6.89 0.11
N ARG A 264 5.52 7.03 0.09
CA ARG A 264 6.39 6.65 1.21
C ARG A 264 6.02 7.40 2.47
N ALA A 265 5.85 8.73 2.39
CA ALA A 265 5.48 9.57 3.52
C ALA A 265 4.08 9.22 4.05
N ALA A 266 3.06 9.20 3.18
CA ALA A 266 1.68 8.92 3.57
C ALA A 266 1.52 7.51 4.18
N TYR A 267 2.16 6.49 3.60
CA TYR A 267 2.09 5.12 4.12
C TYR A 267 2.84 4.96 5.45
N SER A 268 3.93 5.72 5.67
CA SER A 268 4.59 5.73 6.97
C SER A 268 3.67 6.31 8.05
N ILE A 269 3.08 7.48 7.81
CA ILE A 269 2.15 8.12 8.75
C ILE A 269 0.99 7.17 9.09
N ASN A 270 0.35 6.60 8.08
CA ASN A 270 -0.78 5.69 8.29
C ASN A 270 -0.37 4.41 9.05
N ARG A 271 0.78 3.82 8.70
CA ARG A 271 1.30 2.64 9.39
C ARG A 271 1.58 2.92 10.87
N ASP A 272 2.15 4.08 11.16
CA ASP A 272 2.53 4.47 12.51
C ASP A 272 1.28 4.72 13.37
N VAL A 273 0.27 5.41 12.85
CA VAL A 273 -1.04 5.55 13.51
C VAL A 273 -1.72 4.18 13.75
N GLN A 274 -1.76 3.32 12.75
CA GLN A 274 -2.34 1.98 12.89
C GLN A 274 -1.56 1.09 13.88
N ARG A 275 -0.26 1.34 14.08
CA ARG A 275 0.52 0.64 15.10
C ARG A 275 0.03 1.01 16.50
N SER A 276 -0.13 2.31 16.79
CA SER A 276 -0.66 2.77 18.08
C SER A 276 -2.00 2.10 18.42
N PHE A 277 -2.92 2.05 17.46
CA PHE A 277 -4.22 1.40 17.69
C PHE A 277 -4.13 -0.09 17.97
N ARG A 278 -3.28 -0.83 17.25
CA ARG A 278 -3.06 -2.26 17.53
C ARG A 278 -2.45 -2.49 18.91
N ASP A 279 -1.51 -1.64 19.30
CA ASP A 279 -0.85 -1.74 20.62
C ASP A 279 -1.86 -1.47 21.74
N LEU A 280 -2.78 -0.51 21.55
CA LEU A 280 -3.89 -0.25 22.47
C LEU A 280 -4.87 -1.43 22.54
N GLU A 281 -5.27 -2.01 21.41
CA GLU A 281 -6.17 -3.18 21.39
C GLU A 281 -5.54 -4.38 22.11
N GLN A 282 -4.24 -4.63 21.94
CA GLN A 282 -3.52 -5.69 22.65
C GLN A 282 -3.41 -5.41 24.15
N ALA A 283 -3.25 -4.14 24.56
CA ALA A 283 -3.20 -3.76 25.97
C ALA A 283 -4.56 -3.85 26.67
N ILE A 284 -5.67 -3.68 25.94
CA ILE A 284 -7.05 -3.77 26.46
C ILE A 284 -7.54 -5.21 26.54
N GLN A 285 -6.99 -6.14 25.72
CA GLN A 285 -7.28 -7.56 25.88
C GLN A 285 -6.48 -8.09 27.08
N PRO A 286 -7.10 -8.29 28.28
CA PRO A 286 -6.39 -8.89 29.38
C PRO A 286 -6.01 -10.31 28.97
N ASP A 287 -4.92 -10.84 29.54
CA ASP A 287 -4.40 -12.20 29.41
C ASP A 287 -5.45 -13.28 29.81
N GLU A 288 -6.63 -13.30 29.21
CA GLU A 288 -7.65 -14.34 29.45
C GLU A 288 -7.24 -15.72 28.92
N PHE A 289 -6.11 -15.80 28.20
CA PHE A 289 -5.59 -17.07 27.68
C PHE A 289 -4.32 -17.59 28.39
N SER A 290 -3.89 -16.98 29.49
CA SER A 290 -2.78 -17.50 30.28
C SER A 290 -3.24 -18.50 31.38
N VAL A 291 -4.46 -18.93 31.38
CA VAL A 291 -4.81 -20.12 32.16
C VAL A 291 -4.38 -21.35 31.38
N ALA A 292 -3.14 -21.79 31.65
CA ALA A 292 -2.60 -23.03 31.15
C ALA A 292 -3.63 -24.15 31.41
N ALA A 293 -4.19 -24.70 30.33
CA ALA A 293 -5.03 -25.89 30.44
C ALA A 293 -4.28 -26.95 31.24
N PRO A 294 -4.87 -27.56 32.29
CA PRO A 294 -4.19 -28.58 33.07
C PRO A 294 -3.82 -29.71 32.14
N LYS A 295 -2.50 -30.04 32.11
CA LYS A 295 -2.01 -31.20 31.34
C LYS A 295 -2.81 -32.43 31.73
N PRO A 296 -3.38 -33.19 30.79
CA PRO A 296 -4.05 -34.44 31.13
C PRO A 296 -3.07 -35.36 31.84
N ALA A 297 -3.44 -35.81 33.03
CA ALA A 297 -2.67 -36.74 33.83
C ALA A 297 -2.39 -38.00 32.97
N LYS A 298 -1.12 -38.37 32.83
CA LYS A 298 -0.75 -39.63 32.17
C LYS A 298 -1.36 -40.78 32.98
N ALA A 299 -2.29 -41.51 32.37
CA ALA A 299 -2.81 -42.75 32.88
C ALA A 299 -1.63 -43.73 33.10
N SER A 300 -1.38 -44.09 34.37
CA SER A 300 -0.41 -45.11 34.74
C SER A 300 -0.91 -46.46 34.25
N LYS A 301 -0.16 -47.12 33.33
CA LYS A 301 -0.42 -48.47 32.95
C LYS A 301 -0.22 -49.38 34.17
N ALA A 302 -1.31 -49.97 34.67
CA ALA A 302 -1.25 -51.04 35.67
C ALA A 302 -0.44 -52.20 35.07
N LYS A 303 0.58 -52.66 35.77
CA LYS A 303 1.29 -53.93 35.53
C LYS A 303 0.37 -55.06 35.93
N THR A 304 -0.04 -55.86 34.95
CA THR A 304 -0.63 -57.16 35.21
C THR A 304 0.44 -58.13 35.65
N GLU A 305 0.46 -58.52 36.92
CA GLU A 305 1.26 -59.63 37.41
C GLU A 305 0.69 -60.93 36.81
N LYS A 306 1.55 -61.75 36.26
CA LYS A 306 1.28 -63.15 35.86
C LYS A 306 1.52 -64.01 37.06
N GLU A 307 0.52 -64.72 37.55
CA GLU A 307 0.67 -65.86 38.44
C GLU A 307 1.30 -67.06 37.73
N PRO A 308 2.19 -67.82 38.42
CA PRO A 308 2.75 -69.03 37.86
C PRO A 308 1.87 -70.24 38.10
N GLU A 309 1.57 -70.98 37.03
CA GLU A 309 0.92 -72.30 37.07
C GLU A 309 1.86 -73.34 37.75
N ARG A 310 1.18 -74.17 38.53
CA ARG A 310 1.64 -75.52 38.90
C ARG A 310 0.86 -76.56 38.14
#